data_0b3bd8e92383bc8bdd4854982a9cbddd
#
_entry.id   0b3bd8e92383bc8bdd4854982a9cbddd
#
_cell.length_a   1.000
_cell.length_b   1.000
_cell.length_c   1.000
_cell.angle_alpha   90.00
_cell.angle_beta   90.00
_cell.angle_gamma   90.00
#
_symmetry.space_group_name_H-M   'P 1'
#
loop_
_entity.id
_entity.type
_entity.pdbx_description
1 polymer ?
#
loop_
_entity_poly.entity_id
_entity_poly.type
_entity_poly.pdbx_seq_one_letter_code
_entity_poly.pdbx_strand_id
1 'polypeptide(L)'
;VGMSDVNGYIHDPEGLKMDIVTELASNGELSKRYHERTGCEYGNDPRGLWRVPCDIAMPCAIQNELDLESAKALVANGCYLVAEGANMPCTLEAEKYFTENQILFAPGKAANAGGVAVSLFEMSQNAMHYPWPYDEVDDKLKGIMKEIFFKCYTAARRYKNPYDLISGANIAAFLRVYEAMMDQGIQ
;
A
#
# COMPACT_ATOMS: atom_id res chain seq x y z
N VAL A 1 -0.22 -1.56 15.13
CA VAL A 1 -0.81 -0.91 16.32
C VAL A 1 -2.25 -0.43 16.09
N GLY A 2 -2.64 -0.07 14.87
CA GLY A 2 -3.99 0.43 14.56
C GLY A 2 -4.57 -0.12 13.27
N MET A 3 -5.90 -0.18 13.18
CA MET A 3 -6.67 -0.61 12.03
C MET A 3 -8.01 0.12 12.00
N SER A 4 -8.55 0.37 10.82
CA SER A 4 -9.89 0.95 10.64
C SER A 4 -10.75 0.14 9.68
N ASP A 5 -12.04 0.24 9.85
CA ASP A 5 -13.08 -0.20 8.92
C ASP A 5 -14.13 0.91 8.74
N VAL A 6 -15.23 0.62 8.05
CA VAL A 6 -16.29 1.61 7.80
C VAL A 6 -16.97 2.14 9.07
N ASN A 7 -16.82 1.45 10.19
CA ASN A 7 -17.50 1.78 11.46
C ASN A 7 -16.62 2.58 12.42
N GLY A 8 -15.30 2.64 12.18
CA GLY A 8 -14.38 3.34 13.04
C GLY A 8 -12.96 2.82 12.98
N TYR A 9 -12.17 3.14 14.00
CA TYR A 9 -10.80 2.64 14.13
C TYR A 9 -10.57 2.04 15.52
N ILE A 10 -9.56 1.18 15.60
CA ILE A 10 -9.02 0.63 16.84
C ILE A 10 -7.53 0.97 16.93
N HIS A 11 -7.08 1.17 18.16
CA HIS A 11 -5.67 1.37 18.47
C HIS A 11 -5.30 0.56 19.71
N ASP A 12 -4.26 -0.26 19.56
CA ASP A 12 -3.68 -1.04 20.65
C ASP A 12 -2.15 -0.81 20.64
N PRO A 13 -1.60 -0.05 21.60
CA PRO A 13 -0.18 0.24 21.67
C PRO A 13 0.70 -1.02 21.80
N GLU A 14 0.17 -2.09 22.41
CA GLU A 14 0.87 -3.37 22.55
C GLU A 14 0.82 -4.24 21.29
N GLY A 15 0.08 -3.78 20.28
CA GLY A 15 -0.11 -4.46 18.99
C GLY A 15 -1.41 -5.21 18.90
N LEU A 16 -2.01 -5.19 17.70
CA LEU A 16 -3.25 -5.91 17.44
C LEU A 16 -3.04 -7.42 17.49
N LYS A 17 -3.96 -8.13 18.15
CA LYS A 17 -3.99 -9.60 18.20
C LYS A 17 -4.57 -10.15 16.91
N MET A 18 -3.68 -10.57 16.00
CA MET A 18 -4.05 -10.96 14.64
C MET A 18 -4.94 -12.19 14.54
N ASP A 19 -4.90 -13.09 15.53
CA ASP A 19 -5.83 -14.21 15.68
C ASP A 19 -7.27 -13.73 15.84
N ILE A 20 -7.50 -12.73 16.70
CA ILE A 20 -8.81 -12.09 16.89
C ILE A 20 -9.23 -11.32 15.64
N VAL A 21 -8.32 -10.56 15.02
CA VAL A 21 -8.59 -9.84 13.77
C VAL A 21 -9.06 -10.80 12.69
N THR A 22 -8.34 -11.91 12.49
CA THR A 22 -8.67 -12.91 11.47
C THR A 22 -10.03 -13.58 11.74
N GLU A 23 -10.34 -13.90 12.99
CA GLU A 23 -11.63 -14.48 13.38
C GLU A 23 -12.79 -13.51 13.10
N LEU A 24 -12.60 -12.22 13.36
CA LEU A 24 -13.64 -11.21 13.21
C LEU A 24 -13.80 -10.67 11.79
N ALA A 25 -12.79 -10.79 10.94
CA ALA A 25 -12.77 -10.22 9.58
C ALA A 25 -13.95 -10.67 8.70
N SER A 26 -14.46 -11.89 8.91
CA SER A 26 -15.56 -12.45 8.12
C SER A 26 -16.95 -11.90 8.51
N ASN A 27 -17.07 -11.24 9.66
CA ASN A 27 -18.38 -10.98 10.28
C ASN A 27 -18.83 -9.50 10.20
N GLY A 28 -18.06 -8.62 9.57
CA GLY A 28 -18.30 -7.17 9.58
C GLY A 28 -18.12 -6.53 10.96
N GLU A 29 -18.12 -5.20 11.03
CA GLU A 29 -17.93 -4.43 12.29
C GLU A 29 -16.68 -4.83 13.09
N LEU A 30 -15.59 -5.12 12.40
CA LEU A 30 -14.36 -5.63 13.00
C LEU A 30 -13.86 -4.71 14.11
N SER A 31 -13.77 -3.40 13.85
CA SER A 31 -13.23 -2.42 14.81
C SER A 31 -14.03 -2.43 16.12
N LYS A 32 -15.36 -2.39 16.04
CA LYS A 32 -16.22 -2.38 17.21
C LYS A 32 -16.14 -3.67 18.02
N ARG A 33 -16.22 -4.82 17.34
CA ARG A 33 -16.16 -6.13 17.99
C ARG A 33 -14.79 -6.43 18.60
N TYR A 34 -13.73 -5.96 17.95
CA TYR A 34 -12.38 -6.09 18.50
C TYR A 34 -12.25 -5.30 19.79
N HIS A 35 -12.72 -4.05 19.81
CA HIS A 35 -12.80 -3.24 21.02
C HIS A 35 -13.58 -3.94 22.15
N GLU A 36 -14.79 -4.42 21.85
CA GLU A 36 -15.64 -5.11 22.83
C GLU A 36 -14.93 -6.35 23.47
N ARG A 37 -14.08 -7.02 22.69
CA ARG A 37 -13.38 -8.24 23.11
C ARG A 37 -12.07 -7.98 23.84
N THR A 38 -11.37 -6.90 23.49
CA THR A 38 -10.00 -6.62 23.99
C THR A 38 -9.92 -5.45 24.94
N GLY A 39 -10.89 -4.53 24.88
CA GLY A 39 -10.88 -3.27 25.64
C GLY A 39 -9.91 -2.22 25.09
N CYS A 40 -9.34 -2.42 23.89
CA CYS A 40 -8.46 -1.42 23.26
C CYS A 40 -9.18 -0.11 22.94
N GLU A 41 -8.46 0.94 22.59
CA GLU A 41 -9.04 2.19 22.15
C GLU A 41 -9.90 2.00 20.90
N TYR A 42 -11.07 2.67 20.85
CA TYR A 42 -11.97 2.67 19.70
C TYR A 42 -12.50 4.08 19.44
N GLY A 43 -12.52 4.49 18.18
CA GLY A 43 -13.13 5.74 17.73
C GLY A 43 -14.11 5.50 16.60
N ASN A 44 -15.23 6.24 16.59
CA ASN A 44 -16.31 6.08 15.60
C ASN A 44 -15.95 6.64 14.20
N ASP A 45 -14.92 7.47 14.09
CA ASP A 45 -14.48 8.05 12.82
C ASP A 45 -13.29 7.25 12.27
N PRO A 46 -13.44 6.51 11.15
CA PRO A 46 -12.33 5.76 10.54
C PRO A 46 -11.09 6.60 10.27
N ARG A 47 -11.26 7.89 9.94
CA ARG A 47 -10.15 8.83 9.71
C ARG A 47 -9.37 9.18 10.97
N GLY A 48 -9.93 8.91 12.14
CA GLY A 48 -9.23 9.05 13.41
C GLY A 48 -7.95 8.22 13.48
N LEU A 49 -7.89 7.10 12.75
CA LEU A 49 -6.69 6.28 12.64
C LEU A 49 -5.45 7.06 12.20
N TRP A 50 -5.59 8.01 11.28
CA TRP A 50 -4.47 8.79 10.77
C TRP A 50 -3.87 9.78 11.79
N ARG A 51 -4.51 9.95 12.94
CA ARG A 51 -4.01 10.74 14.08
C ARG A 51 -3.25 9.90 15.10
N VAL A 52 -3.31 8.58 14.98
CA VAL A 52 -2.57 7.66 15.85
C VAL A 52 -1.09 7.68 15.46
N PRO A 53 -0.16 7.86 16.42
CA PRO A 53 1.27 7.78 16.15
C PRO A 53 1.65 6.40 15.58
N CYS A 54 2.37 6.40 14.46
CA CYS A 54 2.85 5.19 13.83
C CYS A 54 4.09 5.47 12.98
N ASP A 55 4.89 4.45 12.75
CA ASP A 55 6.06 4.50 11.86
C ASP A 55 5.67 4.39 10.39
N ILE A 56 4.67 3.55 10.11
CA ILE A 56 4.24 3.20 8.76
C ILE A 56 2.72 3.32 8.66
N ALA A 57 2.23 4.01 7.64
CA ALA A 57 0.81 4.10 7.32
C ALA A 57 0.51 3.37 6.00
N MET A 58 -0.53 2.53 6.01
CA MET A 58 -0.95 1.74 4.85
C MET A 58 -2.43 1.99 4.53
N PRO A 59 -2.75 3.00 3.72
CA PRO A 59 -4.12 3.22 3.25
C PRO A 59 -4.49 2.14 2.23
N CYS A 60 -5.45 1.28 2.60
CA CYS A 60 -5.78 0.07 1.85
C CYS A 60 -7.27 -0.06 1.51
N ALA A 61 -8.12 0.93 1.86
CA ALA A 61 -9.56 0.77 1.74
C ALA A 61 -10.11 1.34 0.43
N ILE A 62 -10.20 2.66 0.31
CA ILE A 62 -10.86 3.32 -0.80
C ILE A 62 -10.09 4.53 -1.34
N GLN A 63 -10.46 4.94 -2.53
CA GLN A 63 -9.92 6.15 -3.16
C GLN A 63 -10.18 7.39 -2.29
N ASN A 64 -9.16 8.26 -2.16
CA ASN A 64 -9.21 9.53 -1.41
C ASN A 64 -9.58 9.39 0.08
N GLU A 65 -9.23 8.27 0.71
CA GLU A 65 -9.47 8.08 2.14
C GLU A 65 -8.52 8.90 3.02
N LEU A 66 -7.31 9.20 2.52
CA LEU A 66 -6.28 9.96 3.20
C LEU A 66 -6.12 11.35 2.56
N ASP A 67 -6.65 12.36 3.22
CA ASP A 67 -6.63 13.75 2.79
C ASP A 67 -5.41 14.52 3.36
N LEU A 68 -5.29 15.81 3.00
CA LEU A 68 -4.18 16.65 3.44
C LEU A 68 -4.11 16.79 4.97
N GLU A 69 -5.24 16.87 5.67
CA GLU A 69 -5.25 17.02 7.14
C GLU A 69 -4.76 15.71 7.80
N SER A 70 -5.16 14.57 7.26
CA SER A 70 -4.65 13.26 7.67
C SER A 70 -3.15 13.13 7.42
N ALA A 71 -2.66 13.60 6.26
CA ALA A 71 -1.24 13.60 5.94
C ALA A 71 -0.42 14.47 6.90
N LYS A 72 -0.92 15.65 7.24
CA LYS A 72 -0.29 16.53 8.25
C LYS A 72 -0.20 15.87 9.62
N ALA A 73 -1.27 15.19 10.04
CA ALA A 73 -1.28 14.47 11.31
C ALA A 73 -0.26 13.33 11.34
N LEU A 74 -0.19 12.52 10.29
CA LEU A 74 0.80 11.44 10.17
C LEU A 74 2.24 11.95 10.25
N VAL A 75 2.56 13.02 9.50
CA VAL A 75 3.91 13.62 9.52
C VAL A 75 4.24 14.19 10.89
N ALA A 76 3.31 14.92 11.51
CA ALA A 76 3.48 15.47 12.85
C ALA A 76 3.70 14.40 13.93
N ASN A 77 3.12 13.22 13.74
CA ASN A 77 3.26 12.07 14.64
C ASN A 77 4.47 11.18 14.35
N GLY A 78 5.33 11.56 13.40
CA GLY A 78 6.58 10.85 13.12
C GLY A 78 6.49 9.71 12.13
N CYS A 79 5.39 9.56 11.40
CA CYS A 79 5.28 8.59 10.31
C CYS A 79 6.35 8.87 9.26
N TYR A 80 7.19 7.88 8.93
CA TYR A 80 8.27 8.04 7.95
C TYR A 80 8.01 7.31 6.62
N LEU A 81 7.02 6.42 6.56
CA LEU A 81 6.67 5.67 5.36
C LEU A 81 5.15 5.60 5.16
N VAL A 82 4.69 5.92 3.97
CA VAL A 82 3.32 5.68 3.52
C VAL A 82 3.35 4.73 2.32
N ALA A 83 2.62 3.62 2.40
CA ALA A 83 2.52 2.64 1.32
C ALA A 83 1.07 2.40 0.92
N GLU A 84 0.72 2.78 -0.30
CA GLU A 84 -0.64 2.68 -0.81
C GLU A 84 -1.00 1.23 -1.20
N GLY A 85 -1.90 0.61 -0.45
CA GLY A 85 -2.48 -0.68 -0.82
C GLY A 85 -3.70 -0.56 -1.73
N ALA A 86 -4.51 0.47 -1.55
CA ALA A 86 -5.63 0.78 -2.44
C ALA A 86 -5.16 1.53 -3.71
N ASN A 87 -6.08 1.70 -4.66
CA ASN A 87 -5.86 2.54 -5.83
C ASN A 87 -6.18 4.01 -5.49
N MET A 88 -5.16 4.88 -5.54
CA MET A 88 -5.28 6.30 -5.24
C MET A 88 -5.93 6.61 -3.88
N PRO A 89 -5.51 6.01 -2.79
CA PRO A 89 -6.12 6.27 -1.48
C PRO A 89 -5.75 7.64 -0.92
N CYS A 90 -4.58 8.18 -1.30
CA CYS A 90 -4.16 9.53 -0.95
C CYS A 90 -4.67 10.56 -1.96
N THR A 91 -5.09 11.74 -1.49
CA THR A 91 -5.36 12.86 -2.39
C THR A 91 -4.06 13.43 -2.95
N LEU A 92 -4.13 14.13 -4.08
CA LEU A 92 -2.94 14.75 -4.70
C LEU A 92 -2.25 15.75 -3.76
N GLU A 93 -3.02 16.46 -2.94
CA GLU A 93 -2.49 17.37 -1.93
C GLU A 93 -1.74 16.63 -0.83
N ALA A 94 -2.23 15.45 -0.42
CA ALA A 94 -1.57 14.59 0.55
C ALA A 94 -0.26 14.01 -0.01
N GLU A 95 -0.27 13.46 -1.23
CA GLU A 95 0.94 12.98 -1.92
C GLU A 95 2.02 14.07 -2.01
N LYS A 96 1.62 15.27 -2.44
CA LYS A 96 2.52 16.42 -2.54
C LYS A 96 3.12 16.76 -1.17
N TYR A 97 2.30 16.80 -0.13
CA TYR A 97 2.73 17.10 1.23
C TYR A 97 3.72 16.06 1.75
N PHE A 98 3.51 14.77 1.53
CA PHE A 98 4.46 13.71 1.89
C PHE A 98 5.79 13.88 1.17
N THR A 99 5.77 14.18 -0.13
CA THR A 99 6.98 14.40 -0.92
C THR A 99 7.78 15.62 -0.43
N GLU A 100 7.10 16.73 -0.15
CA GLU A 100 7.72 17.96 0.37
C GLU A 100 8.34 17.78 1.77
N ASN A 101 7.77 16.90 2.60
CA ASN A 101 8.28 16.57 3.93
C ASN A 101 9.21 15.35 3.94
N GLN A 102 9.66 14.88 2.77
CA GLN A 102 10.62 13.76 2.63
C GLN A 102 10.16 12.45 3.27
N ILE A 103 8.85 12.23 3.32
CA ILE A 103 8.27 10.94 3.72
C ILE A 103 8.51 9.93 2.58
N LEU A 104 8.95 8.74 2.91
CA LEU A 104 9.03 7.65 1.94
C LEU A 104 7.62 7.29 1.48
N PHE A 105 7.34 7.51 0.21
CA PHE A 105 6.01 7.28 -0.35
C PHE A 105 6.05 6.19 -1.43
N ALA A 106 5.38 5.08 -1.18
CA ALA A 106 5.23 3.98 -2.14
C ALA A 106 3.88 4.09 -2.86
N PRO A 107 3.87 4.57 -4.12
CA PRO A 107 2.63 4.83 -4.85
C PRO A 107 1.88 3.53 -5.18
N GLY A 108 0.55 3.56 -5.12
CA GLY A 108 -0.32 2.40 -5.30
C GLY A 108 -0.02 1.61 -6.57
N LYS A 109 0.19 2.26 -7.70
CA LYS A 109 0.56 1.62 -8.97
C LYS A 109 1.78 0.68 -8.91
N ALA A 110 2.63 0.83 -7.90
CA ALA A 110 3.78 -0.03 -7.65
C ALA A 110 3.57 -0.89 -6.39
N ALA A 111 3.11 -0.28 -5.30
CA ALA A 111 2.95 -0.96 -4.01
C ALA A 111 1.87 -2.05 -4.02
N ASN A 112 0.78 -1.85 -4.77
CA ASN A 112 -0.32 -2.81 -4.85
C ASN A 112 -0.26 -3.76 -6.06
N ALA A 113 0.80 -3.72 -6.86
CA ALA A 113 0.95 -4.53 -8.07
C ALA A 113 0.99 -6.05 -7.79
N GLY A 114 1.18 -6.46 -6.55
CA GLY A 114 1.17 -7.87 -6.13
C GLY A 114 -0.16 -8.57 -6.43
N GLY A 115 -1.29 -7.90 -6.28
CA GLY A 115 -2.61 -8.46 -6.61
C GLY A 115 -2.72 -8.88 -8.07
N VAL A 116 -2.30 -8.02 -9.00
CA VAL A 116 -2.27 -8.33 -10.45
C VAL A 116 -1.27 -9.44 -10.75
N ALA A 117 -0.11 -9.45 -10.11
CA ALA A 117 0.89 -10.50 -10.30
C ALA A 117 0.33 -11.89 -9.94
N VAL A 118 -0.36 -12.00 -8.80
CA VAL A 118 -0.99 -13.27 -8.38
C VAL A 118 -2.12 -13.67 -9.33
N SER A 119 -2.90 -12.73 -9.84
CA SER A 119 -3.91 -13.02 -10.88
C SER A 119 -3.29 -13.61 -12.15
N LEU A 120 -2.13 -13.10 -12.58
CA LEU A 120 -1.38 -13.68 -13.70
C LEU A 120 -0.85 -15.10 -13.39
N PHE A 121 -0.43 -15.35 -12.15
CA PHE A 121 -0.05 -16.71 -11.72
C PHE A 121 -1.24 -17.66 -11.76
N GLU A 122 -2.41 -17.21 -11.30
CA GLU A 122 -3.65 -17.99 -11.39
C GLU A 122 -3.99 -18.35 -12.83
N MET A 123 -3.96 -17.39 -13.75
CA MET A 123 -4.17 -17.64 -15.18
C MET A 123 -3.17 -18.65 -15.76
N SER A 124 -1.90 -18.55 -15.35
CA SER A 124 -0.85 -19.47 -15.79
C SER A 124 -1.10 -20.89 -15.27
N GLN A 125 -1.44 -21.06 -13.99
CA GLN A 125 -1.78 -22.34 -13.39
C GLN A 125 -3.00 -22.97 -14.06
N ASN A 126 -4.03 -22.16 -14.34
CA ASN A 126 -5.24 -22.61 -15.05
C ASN A 126 -4.90 -23.10 -16.48
N ALA A 127 -4.06 -22.37 -17.21
CA ALA A 127 -3.66 -22.76 -18.56
C ALA A 127 -2.81 -24.05 -18.58
N MET A 128 -2.02 -24.28 -17.55
CA MET A 128 -1.21 -25.50 -17.41
C MET A 128 -2.00 -26.67 -16.81
N HIS A 129 -3.19 -26.44 -16.28
CA HIS A 129 -3.97 -27.40 -15.49
C HIS A 129 -3.19 -27.99 -14.30
N TYR A 130 -2.27 -27.21 -13.72
CA TYR A 130 -1.38 -27.65 -12.65
C TYR A 130 -1.25 -26.55 -11.57
N PRO A 131 -1.73 -26.81 -10.34
CA PRO A 131 -1.63 -25.86 -9.24
C PRO A 131 -0.20 -25.82 -8.68
N TRP A 132 0.28 -24.62 -8.39
CA TRP A 132 1.55 -24.44 -7.69
C TRP A 132 1.33 -24.49 -6.16
N PRO A 133 2.30 -25.00 -5.40
CA PRO A 133 2.31 -24.88 -3.95
C PRO A 133 2.29 -23.42 -3.50
N TYR A 134 1.75 -23.18 -2.31
CA TYR A 134 1.68 -21.84 -1.72
C TYR A 134 3.06 -21.16 -1.68
N ASP A 135 4.07 -21.86 -1.18
CA ASP A 135 5.44 -21.31 -1.03
C ASP A 135 6.04 -20.88 -2.38
N GLU A 136 5.75 -21.61 -3.45
CA GLU A 136 6.21 -21.24 -4.80
C GLU A 136 5.54 -19.94 -5.28
N VAL A 137 4.26 -19.78 -5.05
CA VAL A 137 3.52 -18.57 -5.40
C VAL A 137 4.03 -17.38 -4.59
N ASP A 138 4.23 -17.56 -3.29
CA ASP A 138 4.72 -16.53 -2.38
C ASP A 138 6.14 -16.08 -2.73
N ASP A 139 7.05 -17.00 -3.03
CA ASP A 139 8.42 -16.67 -3.44
C ASP A 139 8.47 -15.93 -4.77
N LYS A 140 7.64 -16.33 -5.75
CA LYS A 140 7.51 -15.62 -7.02
C LYS A 140 6.98 -14.21 -6.81
N LEU A 141 5.96 -14.06 -5.96
CA LEU A 141 5.39 -12.75 -5.61
C LEU A 141 6.44 -11.84 -4.95
N LYS A 142 7.16 -12.34 -3.95
CA LYS A 142 8.26 -11.60 -3.30
C LYS A 142 9.32 -11.16 -4.30
N GLY A 143 9.67 -12.03 -5.24
CA GLY A 143 10.62 -11.72 -6.31
C GLY A 143 10.14 -10.56 -7.19
N ILE A 144 8.90 -10.62 -7.65
CA ILE A 144 8.28 -9.56 -8.47
C ILE A 144 8.21 -8.23 -7.72
N MET A 145 7.78 -8.23 -6.47
CA MET A 145 7.65 -7.00 -5.68
C MET A 145 9.01 -6.34 -5.44
N LYS A 146 10.06 -7.13 -5.18
CA LYS A 146 11.43 -6.62 -5.10
C LYS A 146 11.89 -6.01 -6.44
N GLU A 147 11.62 -6.67 -7.55
CA GLU A 147 11.98 -6.19 -8.88
C GLU A 147 11.27 -4.86 -9.21
N ILE A 148 9.97 -4.75 -8.90
CA ILE A 148 9.21 -3.51 -9.08
C ILE A 148 9.84 -2.38 -8.26
N PHE A 149 10.14 -2.61 -6.99
CA PHE A 149 10.80 -1.62 -6.15
C PHE A 149 12.13 -1.16 -6.75
N PHE A 150 13.01 -2.08 -7.14
CA PHE A 150 14.30 -1.74 -7.71
C PHE A 150 14.20 -0.99 -9.04
N LYS A 151 13.23 -1.32 -9.90
CA LYS A 151 12.96 -0.57 -11.13
C LYS A 151 12.54 0.87 -10.84
N CYS A 152 11.60 1.06 -9.91
CA CYS A 152 11.15 2.40 -9.49
C CYS A 152 12.29 3.20 -8.86
N TYR A 153 13.02 2.61 -7.92
CA TYR A 153 14.15 3.24 -7.24
C TYR A 153 15.27 3.62 -8.20
N THR A 154 15.64 2.71 -9.13
CA THR A 154 16.70 2.98 -10.11
C THR A 154 16.31 4.10 -11.07
N ALA A 155 15.06 4.14 -11.52
CA ALA A 155 14.55 5.21 -12.36
C ALA A 155 14.51 6.55 -11.59
N ALA A 156 14.03 6.55 -10.34
CA ALA A 156 14.03 7.72 -9.49
C ALA A 156 15.46 8.28 -9.30
N ARG A 157 16.39 7.41 -8.91
CA ARG A 157 17.80 7.76 -8.70
C ARG A 157 18.47 8.33 -9.94
N ARG A 158 18.16 7.78 -11.14
CA ARG A 158 18.79 8.19 -12.39
C ARG A 158 18.27 9.53 -12.93
N TYR A 159 16.96 9.78 -12.79
CA TYR A 159 16.30 10.87 -13.49
C TYR A 159 15.78 11.99 -12.58
N LYS A 160 15.70 11.76 -11.27
CA LYS A 160 15.14 12.69 -10.30
C LYS A 160 15.91 12.63 -8.96
N ASN A 161 15.27 12.05 -7.97
CA ASN A 161 15.73 11.92 -6.59
C ASN A 161 15.40 10.50 -6.12
N PRO A 162 16.32 9.76 -5.47
CA PRO A 162 16.08 8.38 -5.04
C PRO A 162 14.85 8.19 -4.14
N TYR A 163 14.41 9.25 -3.47
CA TYR A 163 13.21 9.22 -2.61
C TYR A 163 11.92 9.53 -3.35
N ASP A 164 11.95 10.02 -4.59
CA ASP A 164 10.78 10.29 -5.42
C ASP A 164 10.33 9.02 -6.17
N LEU A 165 9.77 8.08 -5.43
CA LEU A 165 9.29 6.81 -6.01
C LEU A 165 8.05 6.99 -6.90
N ILE A 166 7.30 8.10 -6.76
CA ILE A 166 6.18 8.44 -7.65
C ILE A 166 6.71 8.69 -9.07
N SER A 167 7.67 9.60 -9.20
CA SER A 167 8.34 9.83 -10.48
C SER A 167 9.08 8.58 -10.97
N GLY A 168 9.72 7.85 -10.06
CA GLY A 168 10.41 6.61 -10.38
C GLY A 168 9.50 5.56 -11.01
N ALA A 169 8.31 5.34 -10.46
CA ALA A 169 7.33 4.42 -11.02
C ALA A 169 6.82 4.87 -12.40
N ASN A 170 6.55 6.16 -12.57
CA ASN A 170 6.10 6.72 -13.85
C ASN A 170 7.18 6.58 -14.93
N ILE A 171 8.43 6.93 -14.60
CA ILE A 171 9.55 6.85 -15.53
C ILE A 171 9.86 5.39 -15.90
N ALA A 172 9.88 4.47 -14.92
CA ALA A 172 10.11 3.07 -15.18
C ALA A 172 9.07 2.46 -16.14
N ALA A 173 7.78 2.81 -15.94
CA ALA A 173 6.71 2.39 -16.83
C ALA A 173 6.86 3.01 -18.24
N PHE A 174 7.14 4.31 -18.32
CA PHE A 174 7.38 5.00 -19.59
C PHE A 174 8.54 4.39 -20.38
N LEU A 175 9.68 4.15 -19.73
CA LEU A 175 10.86 3.58 -20.40
C LEU A 175 10.56 2.24 -21.05
N ARG A 176 9.77 1.39 -20.41
CA ARG A 176 9.37 0.10 -20.98
C ARG A 176 8.54 0.25 -22.26
N VAL A 177 7.62 1.23 -22.29
CA VAL A 177 6.84 1.53 -23.49
C VAL A 177 7.71 2.16 -24.57
N TYR A 178 8.59 3.08 -24.17
CA TYR A 178 9.51 3.75 -25.06
C TYR A 178 10.46 2.75 -25.75
N GLU A 179 11.06 1.80 -25.02
CA GLU A 179 11.91 0.75 -25.59
C GLU A 179 11.13 -0.08 -26.62
N ALA A 180 9.90 -0.50 -26.30
CA ALA A 180 9.05 -1.22 -27.25
C ALA A 180 8.72 -0.40 -28.51
N MET A 181 8.47 0.89 -28.36
CA MET A 181 8.24 1.80 -29.50
C MET A 181 9.51 1.95 -30.37
N MET A 182 10.69 2.03 -29.76
CA MET A 182 11.95 2.10 -30.49
C MET A 182 12.23 0.82 -31.27
N ASP A 183 11.94 -0.34 -30.69
CA ASP A 183 12.13 -1.64 -31.35
C ASP A 183 11.15 -1.88 -32.50
N GLN A 184 9.90 -1.42 -32.35
CA GLN A 184 8.84 -1.61 -33.35
C GLN A 184 8.78 -0.49 -34.41
N GLY A 185 9.44 0.62 -34.16
CA GLY A 185 9.33 1.83 -34.95
C GLY A 185 8.06 2.64 -34.65
N ILE A 186 8.06 3.89 -35.13
CA ILE A 186 6.88 4.76 -35.08
C ILE A 186 6.13 4.57 -36.39
N GLN A 187 4.95 3.99 -36.34
CA GLN A 187 4.05 3.85 -37.50
C GLN A 187 3.12 5.04 -37.58
#